data_4bca78dff9bc914523ad3ed5522847f9
#
_entry.id   4bca78dff9bc914523ad3ed5522847f9
#
_cell.length_a   1.000
_cell.length_b   1.000
_cell.length_c   1.000
_cell.angle_alpha   90.00
_cell.angle_beta   90.00
_cell.angle_gamma   90.00
#
_symmetry.space_group_name_H-M   'P 1'
#
loop_
_entity.id
_entity.type
_entity.pdbx_description
1 polymer ?
#
loop_
_entity_poly.entity_id
_entity_poly.type
_entity_poly.pdbx_seq_one_letter_code
_entity_poly.pdbx_strand_id
1 'polypeptide(L)'
;MNALKKFEPTAYAALRIVFGFLFACHGASKVFVVLGGHKPHGVLGWTGAGIELVGGVLILTGLLTHLAAFLASGEMAVAYFMVHQPQGTFPIRNGGELAVIYCFVALFIACHGAGKWGVDKG
;
A
#
# COMPACT_ATOMS: atom_id res chain seq x y z
N MET A 1 29.26 5.99 2.95
CA MET A 1 27.89 5.45 3.18
C MET A 1 27.28 5.96 4.47
N ASN A 2 28.11 6.17 5.51
CA ASN A 2 27.58 6.72 6.77
C ASN A 2 26.91 8.08 6.59
N ALA A 3 27.35 8.86 5.62
CA ALA A 3 26.76 10.17 5.34
C ALA A 3 25.27 10.09 4.93
N LEU A 4 24.85 8.95 4.34
CA LEU A 4 23.46 8.78 3.94
C LEU A 4 22.54 8.38 5.09
N LYS A 5 23.09 7.79 6.15
CA LYS A 5 22.27 7.33 7.27
C LYS A 5 21.49 8.45 7.96
N LYS A 6 22.03 9.66 7.96
CA LYS A 6 21.36 10.80 8.58
C LYS A 6 20.08 11.18 7.87
N PHE A 7 19.90 10.75 6.61
CA PHE A 7 18.71 11.04 5.84
C PHE A 7 17.64 9.93 5.93
N GLU A 8 17.93 8.86 6.67
CA GLU A 8 16.99 7.72 6.78
C GLU A 8 15.60 8.15 7.24
N PRO A 9 15.43 8.99 8.28
CA PRO A 9 14.08 9.39 8.68
C PRO A 9 13.32 10.15 7.59
N THR A 10 14.02 11.00 6.83
CA THR A 10 13.42 11.74 5.72
C THR A 10 13.07 10.81 4.56
N ALA A 11 13.99 9.89 4.25
CA ALA A 11 13.75 8.90 3.18
C ALA A 11 12.58 8.00 3.54
N TYR A 12 12.47 7.59 4.80
CA TYR A 12 11.33 6.79 5.24
C TYR A 12 10.02 7.57 5.10
N ALA A 13 10.01 8.84 5.51
CA ALA A 13 8.81 9.67 5.37
C ALA A 13 8.39 9.79 3.91
N ALA A 14 9.35 9.98 3.01
CA ALA A 14 9.08 10.03 1.57
C ALA A 14 8.49 8.71 1.08
N LEU A 15 9.04 7.57 1.51
CA LEU A 15 8.53 6.26 1.15
C LEU A 15 7.07 6.11 1.59
N ARG A 16 6.78 6.44 2.83
CA ARG A 16 5.43 6.35 3.38
C ARG A 16 4.44 7.22 2.62
N ILE A 17 4.81 8.48 2.38
CA ILE A 17 3.94 9.44 1.69
C ILE A 17 3.65 8.98 0.27
N VAL A 18 4.70 8.61 -0.47
CA VAL A 18 4.54 8.17 -1.86
C VAL A 18 3.75 6.86 -1.93
N PHE A 19 4.07 5.91 -1.05
CA PHE A 19 3.32 4.65 -1.03
C PHE A 19 1.83 4.90 -0.75
N GLY A 20 1.53 5.72 0.27
CA GLY A 20 0.15 6.05 0.61
C GLY A 20 -0.58 6.70 -0.54
N PHE A 21 0.08 7.62 -1.24
CA PHE A 21 -0.50 8.28 -2.41
C PHE A 21 -0.82 7.29 -3.53
N LEU A 22 0.14 6.44 -3.89
CA LEU A 22 -0.06 5.46 -4.95
C LEU A 22 -1.16 4.46 -4.58
N PHE A 23 -1.18 4.02 -3.33
CA PHE A 23 -2.17 3.07 -2.86
C PHE A 23 -3.57 3.70 -2.87
N ALA A 24 -3.69 4.96 -2.45
CA ALA A 24 -4.94 5.70 -2.51
C ALA A 24 -5.42 5.87 -3.95
N CYS A 25 -4.50 6.11 -4.89
CA CYS A 25 -4.85 6.21 -6.31
C CYS A 25 -5.43 4.90 -6.83
N HIS A 26 -4.89 3.75 -6.42
CA HIS A 26 -5.46 2.46 -6.80
C HIS A 26 -6.89 2.31 -6.28
N GLY A 27 -7.12 2.67 -5.02
CA GLY A 27 -8.47 2.63 -4.45
C GLY A 27 -9.42 3.59 -5.13
N ALA A 28 -8.98 4.82 -5.38
CA ALA A 28 -9.80 5.82 -6.04
C ALA A 28 -10.17 5.40 -7.46
N SER A 29 -9.23 4.77 -8.18
CA SER A 29 -9.49 4.32 -9.54
C SER A 29 -10.62 3.30 -9.59
N LYS A 30 -10.75 2.48 -8.56
CA LYS A 30 -11.80 1.46 -8.49
C LYS A 30 -13.12 2.02 -7.97
N VAL A 31 -13.07 2.82 -6.90
CA VAL A 31 -14.29 3.34 -6.27
C VAL A 31 -14.99 4.34 -7.17
N PHE A 32 -14.23 5.25 -7.79
CA PHE A 32 -14.78 6.31 -8.64
C PHE A 32 -14.69 6.01 -10.13
N VAL A 33 -14.11 4.87 -10.50
CA VAL A 33 -13.91 4.45 -11.89
C VAL A 33 -13.19 5.55 -12.67
N VAL A 34 -12.05 5.98 -12.16
CA VAL A 34 -11.20 7.02 -12.76
C VAL A 34 -9.81 6.44 -12.99
N LEU A 35 -8.93 7.17 -13.66
CA LEU A 35 -7.54 6.77 -13.87
C LEU A 35 -7.40 5.38 -14.51
N GLY A 36 -8.33 5.02 -15.40
CA GLY A 36 -8.31 3.74 -16.07
C GLY A 36 -8.76 2.56 -15.24
N GLY A 37 -9.34 2.81 -14.07
CA GLY A 37 -9.78 1.73 -13.18
C GLY A 37 -11.11 1.14 -13.58
N HIS A 38 -11.42 -0.01 -13.00
CA HIS A 38 -12.66 -0.72 -13.20
C HIS A 38 -13.38 -0.92 -11.87
N LYS A 39 -14.73 -0.91 -11.93
CA LYS A 39 -15.55 -1.09 -10.76
C LYS A 39 -15.26 -2.45 -10.10
N PRO A 40 -15.11 -2.50 -8.77
CA PRO A 40 -14.87 -3.77 -8.08
C PRO A 40 -16.06 -4.72 -8.19
N HIS A 41 -15.80 -6.02 -8.05
CA HIS A 41 -16.83 -7.06 -8.08
C HIS A 41 -16.95 -7.71 -6.70
N GLY A 42 -18.18 -7.77 -6.18
CA GLY A 42 -18.49 -8.49 -4.96
C GLY A 42 -17.94 -7.84 -3.70
N VAL A 43 -18.25 -8.48 -2.57
CA VAL A 43 -17.84 -7.97 -1.25
C VAL A 43 -16.31 -7.88 -1.13
N LEU A 44 -15.62 -8.91 -1.60
CA LEU A 44 -14.15 -8.95 -1.49
C LEU A 44 -13.50 -7.82 -2.31
N GLY A 45 -14.00 -7.60 -3.55
CA GLY A 45 -13.47 -6.52 -4.38
C GLY A 45 -13.69 -5.13 -3.78
N TRP A 46 -14.88 -4.88 -3.25
CA TRP A 46 -15.20 -3.60 -2.62
C TRP A 46 -14.42 -3.39 -1.32
N THR A 47 -14.22 -4.46 -0.54
CA THR A 47 -13.40 -4.39 0.68
C THR A 47 -11.97 -4.00 0.33
N GLY A 48 -11.41 -4.64 -0.71
CA GLY A 48 -10.06 -4.29 -1.17
C GLY A 48 -9.96 -2.85 -1.62
N ALA A 49 -10.92 -2.39 -2.43
CA ALA A 49 -10.93 -1.01 -2.92
C ALA A 49 -11.03 -0.01 -1.75
N GLY A 50 -11.85 -0.32 -0.74
CA GLY A 50 -11.98 0.52 0.44
C GLY A 50 -10.70 0.59 1.25
N ILE A 51 -10.03 -0.53 1.45
CA ILE A 51 -8.74 -0.58 2.15
C ILE A 51 -7.71 0.25 1.37
N GLU A 52 -7.69 0.14 0.05
CA GLU A 52 -6.73 0.88 -0.77
C GLU A 52 -6.97 2.39 -0.69
N LEU A 53 -8.22 2.82 -0.79
CA LEU A 53 -8.53 4.25 -0.76
C LEU A 53 -8.34 4.83 0.64
N VAL A 54 -9.02 4.27 1.63
CA VAL A 54 -8.97 4.78 3.01
C VAL A 54 -7.59 4.53 3.62
N GLY A 55 -7.07 3.31 3.45
CA GLY A 55 -5.74 2.97 3.95
C GLY A 55 -4.65 3.81 3.33
N GLY A 56 -4.76 4.07 2.03
CA GLY A 56 -3.80 4.93 1.34
C GLY A 56 -3.78 6.34 1.90
N VAL A 57 -4.95 6.93 2.12
CA VAL A 57 -5.05 8.28 2.70
C VAL A 57 -4.50 8.29 4.13
N LEU A 58 -4.80 7.28 4.93
CA LEU A 58 -4.29 7.19 6.30
C LEU A 58 -2.76 7.07 6.32
N ILE A 59 -2.22 6.23 5.45
CA ILE A 59 -0.76 6.07 5.35
C ILE A 59 -0.11 7.35 4.85
N LEU A 60 -0.69 7.99 3.82
CA LEU A 60 -0.19 9.25 3.28
C LEU A 60 -0.05 10.30 4.38
N THR A 61 -1.09 10.45 5.19
CA THR A 61 -1.11 11.47 6.26
C THR A 61 -0.38 11.00 7.52
N GLY A 62 -0.09 9.72 7.64
CA GLY A 62 0.53 9.17 8.83
C GLY A 62 -0.42 9.08 10.02
N LEU A 63 -1.70 8.85 9.75
CA LEU A 63 -2.72 8.68 10.79
C LEU A 63 -3.12 7.22 10.88
N LEU A 64 -3.13 6.64 12.07
CA LEU A 64 -3.42 5.23 12.30
C LEU A 64 -2.53 4.34 11.43
N THR A 65 -1.27 4.73 11.31
CA THR A 65 -0.34 4.17 10.31
C THR A 65 -0.10 2.67 10.50
N HIS A 66 0.14 2.23 11.74
CA HIS A 66 0.40 0.80 11.99
C HIS A 66 -0.76 -0.07 11.53
N LEU A 67 -1.99 0.31 11.89
CA LEU A 67 -3.18 -0.45 11.54
C LEU A 67 -3.46 -0.41 10.04
N ALA A 68 -3.44 0.80 9.46
CA ALA A 68 -3.74 0.97 8.04
C ALA A 68 -2.74 0.20 7.17
N ALA A 69 -1.46 0.28 7.51
CA ALA A 69 -0.42 -0.40 6.74
C ALA A 69 -0.49 -1.92 6.92
N PHE A 70 -0.84 -2.39 8.12
CA PHE A 70 -1.01 -3.83 8.33
C PHE A 70 -2.15 -4.38 7.45
N LEU A 71 -3.29 -3.68 7.43
CA LEU A 71 -4.40 -4.09 6.58
C LEU A 71 -4.05 -4.01 5.09
N ALA A 72 -3.29 -2.97 4.71
CA ALA A 72 -2.83 -2.83 3.33
C ALA A 72 -1.93 -4.00 2.92
N SER A 73 -1.01 -4.39 3.78
CA SER A 73 -0.12 -5.52 3.52
C SER A 73 -0.90 -6.81 3.32
N GLY A 74 -1.86 -7.07 4.19
CA GLY A 74 -2.71 -8.26 4.09
C GLY A 74 -3.54 -8.27 2.83
N GLU A 75 -4.10 -7.12 2.47
CA GLU A 75 -4.92 -7.00 1.26
C GLU A 75 -4.08 -7.26 0.01
N MET A 76 -2.84 -6.78 -0.03
CA MET A 76 -1.95 -7.04 -1.15
C MET A 76 -1.55 -8.52 -1.25
N ALA A 77 -1.35 -9.19 -0.11
CA ALA A 77 -1.06 -10.62 -0.09
C ALA A 77 -2.25 -11.41 -0.65
N VAL A 78 -3.46 -11.08 -0.20
CA VAL A 78 -4.67 -11.74 -0.69
C VAL A 78 -4.83 -11.50 -2.19
N ALA A 79 -4.64 -10.26 -2.65
CA ALA A 79 -4.75 -9.91 -4.06
C ALA A 79 -3.73 -10.69 -4.88
N TYR A 80 -2.52 -10.84 -4.38
CA TYR A 80 -1.50 -11.59 -5.11
C TYR A 80 -1.91 -13.05 -5.32
N PHE A 81 -2.30 -13.71 -4.25
CA PHE A 81 -2.63 -15.15 -4.34
C PHE A 81 -3.93 -15.42 -5.08
N MET A 82 -4.89 -14.50 -5.05
CA MET A 82 -6.17 -14.70 -5.72
C MET A 82 -6.15 -14.30 -7.20
N VAL A 83 -5.40 -13.25 -7.55
CA VAL A 83 -5.44 -12.68 -8.90
C VAL A 83 -4.22 -13.04 -9.71
N HIS A 84 -3.04 -12.94 -9.13
CA HIS A 84 -1.78 -13.05 -9.89
C HIS A 84 -1.18 -14.44 -9.88
N GLN A 85 -1.04 -15.04 -8.73
CA GLN A 85 -0.39 -16.35 -8.59
C GLN A 85 -1.04 -17.44 -9.46
N PRO A 86 -2.37 -17.50 -9.60
CA PRO A 86 -2.98 -18.50 -10.51
C PRO A 86 -2.57 -18.35 -11.96
N GLN A 87 -2.05 -17.21 -12.37
CA GLN A 87 -1.63 -16.98 -13.75
C GLN A 87 -0.17 -17.36 -14.03
N GLY A 88 0.57 -17.74 -13.01
CA GLY A 88 1.96 -18.16 -13.17
C GLY A 88 2.69 -18.19 -11.83
N THR A 89 3.80 -18.93 -11.79
CA THR A 89 4.55 -19.13 -10.55
C THR A 89 5.38 -17.89 -10.16
N PHE A 90 5.95 -17.22 -11.17
CA PHE A 90 6.85 -16.10 -10.89
C PHE A 90 6.14 -14.75 -11.07
N PRO A 91 6.32 -13.81 -10.12
CA PRO A 91 5.68 -12.49 -10.22
C PRO A 91 5.98 -11.74 -11.51
N ILE A 92 7.17 -11.90 -12.06
CA ILE A 92 7.53 -11.26 -13.33
C ILE A 92 6.62 -11.73 -14.48
N ARG A 93 6.12 -12.95 -14.39
CA ARG A 93 5.27 -13.53 -15.43
C ARG A 93 3.79 -13.37 -15.15
N ASN A 94 3.41 -13.31 -13.87
CA ASN A 94 1.99 -13.27 -13.50
C ASN A 94 1.46 -11.84 -13.31
N GLY A 95 2.32 -10.83 -13.50
CA GLY A 95 1.91 -9.44 -13.35
C GLY A 95 1.76 -8.97 -11.92
N GLY A 96 2.22 -9.76 -10.95
CA GLY A 96 2.01 -9.46 -9.53
C GLY A 96 3.18 -8.81 -8.81
N GLU A 97 4.20 -8.34 -9.54
CA GLU A 97 5.36 -7.73 -8.89
C GLU A 97 4.97 -6.54 -8.01
N LEU A 98 4.07 -5.70 -8.49
CA LEU A 98 3.65 -4.52 -7.73
C LEU A 98 2.93 -4.95 -6.44
N ALA A 99 2.07 -5.96 -6.51
CA ALA A 99 1.38 -6.46 -5.31
C ALA A 99 2.37 -7.01 -4.29
N VAL A 100 3.40 -7.73 -4.75
CA VAL A 100 4.43 -8.26 -3.86
C VAL A 100 5.20 -7.11 -3.18
N ILE A 101 5.65 -6.13 -3.95
CA ILE A 101 6.39 -5.00 -3.40
C ILE A 101 5.52 -4.21 -2.44
N TYR A 102 4.28 -3.94 -2.80
CA TYR A 102 3.35 -3.21 -1.93
C TYR A 102 3.11 -3.97 -0.62
N CYS A 103 2.99 -5.30 -0.70
CA CYS A 103 2.79 -6.11 0.50
C CYS A 103 3.94 -5.91 1.50
N PHE A 104 5.18 -5.98 1.02
CA PHE A 104 6.34 -5.87 1.92
C PHE A 104 6.65 -4.44 2.33
N VAL A 105 6.43 -3.46 1.46
CA VAL A 105 6.55 -2.05 1.84
C VAL A 105 5.54 -1.72 2.93
N ALA A 106 4.29 -2.14 2.75
CA ALA A 106 3.25 -1.90 3.75
C ALA A 106 3.57 -2.61 5.07
N LEU A 107 4.11 -3.82 5.00
CA LEU A 107 4.52 -4.55 6.20
C LEU A 107 5.60 -3.78 6.97
N PHE A 108 6.58 -3.24 6.28
CA PHE A 108 7.62 -2.44 6.92
C PHE A 108 7.02 -1.18 7.55
N ILE A 109 6.15 -0.48 6.83
CA ILE A 109 5.47 0.70 7.37
C ILE A 109 4.63 0.34 8.61
N ALA A 110 3.96 -0.82 8.58
CA ALA A 110 3.17 -1.29 9.73
C ALA A 110 4.03 -1.46 10.97
N CYS A 111 5.26 -1.94 10.79
CA CYS A 111 6.18 -2.15 11.91
C CYS A 111 6.83 -0.83 12.37
N HIS A 112 7.16 0.04 11.43
CA HIS A 112 7.90 1.27 11.72
C HIS A 112 7.00 2.39 12.26
N GLY A 113 5.80 2.53 11.73
CA GLY A 113 4.89 3.61 12.11
C GLY A 113 4.99 4.84 11.21
N ALA A 114 4.42 5.95 11.66
CA ALA A 114 4.31 7.16 10.84
C ALA A 114 5.65 7.81 10.51
N GLY A 115 6.53 7.88 11.48
CA GLY A 115 7.79 8.57 11.29
C GLY A 115 7.59 10.07 11.15
N LYS A 116 8.53 10.70 10.46
CA LYS A 116 8.55 12.14 10.24
C LYS A 116 7.34 12.60 9.43
N TRP A 117 6.81 13.76 9.77
CA TRP A 117 5.68 14.40 9.06
C TRP A 117 4.37 13.61 9.09
N GLY A 118 4.24 12.66 10.00
CA GLY A 118 2.97 11.96 10.21
C GLY A 118 2.15 12.61 11.31
N VAL A 119 0.84 12.36 11.27
CA VAL A 119 -0.06 12.83 12.33
C VAL A 119 0.16 12.04 13.61
N ASP A 120 0.41 10.74 13.48
CA ASP A 120 0.71 9.88 14.64
C ASP A 120 2.03 10.28 15.29
N LYS A 121 2.15 10.05 16.57
CA LYS A 121 3.38 10.32 17.32
C LYS A 121 4.30 9.11 17.43
N GLY A 122 3.96 8.01 16.84
CA GLY A 122 4.78 6.82 16.97
C GLY A 122 4.81 5.92 15.81
#